data_751f3cf94adf72204fd6f833ec5772dd
#
_entry.id   751f3cf94adf72204fd6f833ec5772dd
#
_cell.length_a   1.000
_cell.length_b   1.000
_cell.length_c   1.000
_cell.angle_alpha   90.00
_cell.angle_beta   90.00
_cell.angle_gamma   90.00
#
_symmetry.space_group_name_H-M   'P 1'
#
loop_
_entity.id
_entity.type
_entity.pdbx_description
1 polymer ?
#
loop_
_entity_poly.entity_id
_entity_poly.type
_entity_poly.pdbx_seq_one_letter_code
_entity_poly.pdbx_strand_id
1 'polypeptide(L)'
;MAGDLINKTMNETGAKIYPVDSEHSAIWQCLVGENIKDVNRIILTGSGGPFRTRDVKTFPEINLTEALNHPNWSMGKKITIDSATMMNKGLEVIEARWLFNLEVNQIDILIHPQSIIHSMVEFKDRSIKAQLGIPDMKIPIQYAITYPRHALAEWEKLDLAKIGNLTFEEKDVDRFPCIDLAYQSLSVGGSAPAVLNVANDNAVYSFLNKRIKFTDIPIIIEKACNAHKLVNNPSLEELLELELWTRDFVMNEVDKT
;
A
#
# COMPACT_ATOMS: atom_id res chain seq x y z
N MET A 1 -7.34 2.72 8.07
CA MET A 1 -7.86 3.52 9.20
C MET A 1 -8.39 2.62 10.33
N ALA A 2 -9.43 1.83 10.11
CA ALA A 2 -10.19 1.12 11.16
C ALA A 2 -9.91 -0.39 11.21
N GLY A 3 -8.69 -0.85 10.95
CA GLY A 3 -8.38 -2.28 10.81
C GLY A 3 -8.69 -3.10 12.06
N ASP A 4 -8.39 -2.57 13.24
CA ASP A 4 -8.69 -3.23 14.51
C ASP A 4 -10.20 -3.40 14.72
N LEU A 5 -10.99 -2.36 14.48
CA LEU A 5 -12.45 -2.40 14.59
C LEU A 5 -13.06 -3.39 13.59
N ILE A 6 -12.53 -3.43 12.37
CA ILE A 6 -12.97 -4.36 11.33
C ILE A 6 -12.67 -5.80 11.78
N ASN A 7 -11.46 -6.09 12.24
CA ASN A 7 -11.09 -7.43 12.71
C ASN A 7 -11.93 -7.87 13.92
N LYS A 8 -12.18 -6.97 14.86
CA LYS A 8 -13.09 -7.24 15.99
C LYS A 8 -14.49 -7.60 15.50
N THR A 9 -15.07 -6.80 14.60
CA THR A 9 -16.39 -7.07 14.02
C THR A 9 -16.42 -8.38 13.25
N MET A 10 -15.39 -8.71 12.48
CA MET A 10 -15.28 -10.00 11.79
C MET A 10 -15.29 -11.18 12.76
N ASN A 11 -14.55 -11.07 13.85
CA ASN A 11 -14.50 -12.12 14.87
C ASN A 11 -15.85 -12.30 15.58
N GLU A 12 -16.58 -11.22 15.84
CA GLU A 12 -17.90 -11.24 16.48
C GLU A 12 -19.02 -11.77 15.57
N THR A 13 -18.96 -11.45 14.29
CA THR A 13 -20.02 -11.77 13.32
C THR A 13 -19.76 -13.00 12.47
N GLY A 14 -18.51 -13.44 12.40
CA GLY A 14 -18.08 -14.49 11.46
C GLY A 14 -18.00 -14.02 9.99
N ALA A 15 -18.11 -12.72 9.74
CA ALA A 15 -17.97 -12.15 8.40
C ALA A 15 -16.57 -12.40 7.85
N LYS A 16 -16.47 -12.53 6.52
CA LYS A 16 -15.19 -12.75 5.82
C LYS A 16 -14.90 -11.59 4.89
N ILE A 17 -13.65 -11.18 4.84
CA ILE A 17 -13.15 -10.20 3.87
C ILE A 17 -12.29 -10.94 2.84
N TYR A 18 -12.57 -10.69 1.57
CA TYR A 18 -11.78 -11.16 0.45
C TYR A 18 -11.05 -9.98 -0.16
N PRO A 19 -9.72 -9.94 -0.12
CA PRO A 19 -8.97 -8.81 -0.65
C PRO A 19 -9.06 -8.76 -2.17
N VAL A 20 -9.21 -7.56 -2.71
CA VAL A 20 -9.30 -7.30 -4.15
C VAL A 20 -8.04 -6.60 -4.66
N ASP A 21 -7.33 -5.87 -3.80
CA ASP A 21 -6.03 -5.32 -4.16
C ASP A 21 -5.09 -6.42 -4.62
N SER A 22 -4.34 -6.19 -5.71
CA SER A 22 -3.61 -7.25 -6.42
C SER A 22 -2.59 -7.94 -5.53
N GLU A 23 -1.89 -7.20 -4.71
CA GLU A 23 -0.86 -7.68 -3.80
C GLU A 23 -1.45 -8.54 -2.66
N HIS A 24 -2.51 -8.05 -2.03
CA HIS A 24 -3.19 -8.78 -0.97
C HIS A 24 -3.93 -10.01 -1.49
N SER A 25 -4.54 -9.91 -2.67
CA SER A 25 -5.12 -11.06 -3.36
C SER A 25 -4.07 -12.14 -3.66
N ALA A 26 -2.88 -11.72 -4.11
CA ALA A 26 -1.76 -12.64 -4.38
C ALA A 26 -1.31 -13.37 -3.11
N ILE A 27 -1.15 -12.65 -1.99
CA ILE A 27 -0.82 -13.26 -0.69
C ILE A 27 -1.90 -14.25 -0.27
N TRP A 28 -3.18 -13.83 -0.34
CA TRP A 28 -4.30 -14.70 -0.02
C TRP A 28 -4.29 -15.98 -0.86
N GLN A 29 -4.07 -15.88 -2.18
CA GLN A 29 -3.98 -17.04 -3.08
C GLN A 29 -2.82 -17.95 -2.70
N CYS A 30 -1.67 -17.41 -2.33
CA CYS A 30 -0.51 -18.18 -1.87
C CYS A 30 -0.77 -18.90 -0.53
N LEU A 31 -1.67 -18.37 0.30
CA LEU A 31 -2.03 -18.93 1.62
C LEU A 31 -3.16 -19.96 1.57
N VAL A 32 -3.83 -20.14 0.42
CA VAL A 32 -4.88 -21.17 0.31
C VAL A 32 -4.31 -22.55 0.59
N GLY A 33 -4.87 -23.21 1.61
CA GLY A 33 -4.44 -24.55 2.06
C GLY A 33 -3.19 -24.55 2.95
N GLU A 34 -2.64 -23.37 3.28
CA GLU A 34 -1.49 -23.23 4.16
C GLU A 34 -1.90 -22.82 5.59
N ASN A 35 -0.99 -23.05 6.53
CA ASN A 35 -1.15 -22.59 7.89
C ASN A 35 -0.41 -21.27 8.07
N ILE A 36 -1.12 -20.22 8.47
CA ILE A 36 -0.52 -18.90 8.71
C ILE A 36 0.62 -18.92 9.74
N LYS A 37 0.62 -19.88 10.67
CA LYS A 37 1.70 -20.06 11.65
C LYS A 37 3.01 -20.52 11.03
N ASP A 38 2.99 -21.06 9.81
CA ASP A 38 4.18 -21.50 9.09
C ASP A 38 4.77 -20.41 8.20
N VAL A 39 4.11 -19.26 8.12
CA VAL A 39 4.62 -18.06 7.42
C VAL A 39 5.78 -17.48 8.21
N ASN A 40 6.91 -17.28 7.52
CA ASN A 40 8.04 -16.51 8.02
C ASN A 40 7.81 -15.01 7.79
N ARG A 41 7.52 -14.64 6.54
CA ARG A 41 7.15 -13.27 6.16
C ARG A 41 6.37 -13.27 4.85
N ILE A 42 5.69 -12.17 4.60
CA ILE A 42 5.15 -11.82 3.28
C ILE A 42 6.01 -10.74 2.62
N ILE A 43 6.02 -10.73 1.30
CA ILE A 43 6.80 -9.81 0.49
C ILE A 43 5.83 -9.16 -0.50
N LEU A 44 5.49 -7.90 -0.22
CA LEU A 44 4.69 -7.06 -1.12
C LEU A 44 5.59 -6.59 -2.26
N THR A 45 5.21 -6.86 -3.50
CA THR A 45 5.94 -6.33 -4.65
C THR A 45 5.39 -4.99 -5.09
N GLY A 46 6.20 -4.15 -5.71
CA GLY A 46 5.78 -2.90 -6.29
C GLY A 46 6.65 -2.51 -7.48
N SER A 47 6.07 -1.78 -8.45
CA SER A 47 6.83 -1.32 -9.63
C SER A 47 7.96 -0.33 -9.29
N GLY A 48 7.90 0.29 -8.11
CA GLY A 48 8.79 1.38 -7.70
C GLY A 48 8.33 2.76 -8.19
N GLY A 49 7.19 2.83 -8.89
CA GLY A 49 6.60 4.08 -9.38
C GLY A 49 7.41 4.74 -10.51
N PRO A 50 6.94 5.91 -11.00
CA PRO A 50 7.57 6.59 -12.13
C PRO A 50 8.95 7.20 -11.81
N PHE A 51 9.29 7.38 -10.53
CA PHE A 51 10.52 8.06 -10.11
C PHE A 51 11.58 7.12 -9.54
N ARG A 52 11.42 5.81 -9.71
CA ARG A 52 12.35 4.79 -9.20
C ARG A 52 13.81 5.04 -9.58
N THR A 53 14.07 5.50 -10.80
CA THR A 53 15.43 5.74 -11.32
C THR A 53 15.78 7.22 -11.44
N ARG A 54 14.88 8.15 -11.05
CA ARG A 54 15.10 9.59 -11.15
C ARG A 54 16.10 10.04 -10.08
N ASP A 55 17.00 10.98 -10.43
CA ASP A 55 17.90 11.60 -9.45
C ASP A 55 17.08 12.36 -8.38
N VAL A 56 17.30 12.02 -7.11
CA VAL A 56 16.60 12.62 -5.95
C VAL A 56 16.76 14.15 -5.92
N LYS A 57 17.90 14.68 -6.36
CA LYS A 57 18.15 16.12 -6.45
C LYS A 57 17.14 16.85 -7.34
N THR A 58 16.51 16.15 -8.28
CA THR A 58 15.52 16.72 -9.21
C THR A 58 14.06 16.53 -8.73
N PHE A 59 13.84 15.92 -7.56
CA PHE A 59 12.49 15.72 -7.00
C PHE A 59 11.72 17.04 -6.77
N PRO A 60 12.35 18.16 -6.36
CA PRO A 60 11.66 19.46 -6.25
C PRO A 60 11.07 19.99 -7.56
N GLU A 61 11.53 19.46 -8.71
CA GLU A 61 11.08 19.85 -10.05
C GLU A 61 9.94 18.94 -10.57
N ILE A 62 9.58 17.87 -9.84
CA ILE A 62 8.53 16.96 -10.26
C ILE A 62 7.21 17.71 -10.39
N ASN A 63 6.66 17.64 -11.60
CA ASN A 63 5.37 18.25 -11.91
C ASN A 63 4.23 17.19 -11.92
N LEU A 64 3.01 17.70 -11.94
CA LEU A 64 1.81 16.85 -11.89
C LEU A 64 1.73 15.86 -13.07
N THR A 65 2.12 16.26 -14.26
CA THR A 65 2.04 15.41 -15.46
C THR A 65 3.00 14.24 -15.36
N GLU A 66 4.22 14.48 -14.88
CA GLU A 66 5.20 13.41 -14.63
C GLU A 66 4.73 12.45 -13.54
N ALA A 67 4.18 12.99 -12.44
CA ALA A 67 3.72 12.17 -11.31
C ALA A 67 2.49 11.30 -11.66
N LEU A 68 1.68 11.71 -12.63
CA LEU A 68 0.52 10.96 -13.12
C LEU A 68 0.87 9.93 -14.20
N ASN A 69 2.11 9.84 -14.65
CA ASN A 69 2.55 8.92 -15.70
C ASN A 69 3.08 7.62 -15.11
N HIS A 70 2.19 6.72 -14.67
CA HIS A 70 2.59 5.42 -14.12
C HIS A 70 3.08 4.48 -15.23
N PRO A 71 4.19 3.71 -15.03
CA PRO A 71 4.80 2.90 -16.09
C PRO A 71 3.95 1.70 -16.52
N ASN A 72 3.20 1.05 -15.62
CA ASN A 72 2.54 -0.23 -15.88
C ASN A 72 1.01 -0.19 -15.75
N TRP A 73 0.47 0.71 -14.91
CA TRP A 73 -0.95 0.72 -14.56
C TRP A 73 -1.64 2.00 -15.02
N SER A 74 -2.85 1.85 -15.54
CA SER A 74 -3.77 2.98 -15.75
C SER A 74 -4.75 3.04 -14.57
N MET A 75 -4.58 4.04 -13.70
CA MET A 75 -5.27 4.13 -12.42
C MET A 75 -5.88 5.53 -12.21
N GLY A 76 -6.69 5.67 -11.16
CA GLY A 76 -7.17 6.97 -10.70
C GLY A 76 -6.03 7.88 -10.25
N LYS A 77 -6.24 9.21 -10.29
CA LYS A 77 -5.20 10.20 -10.01
C LYS A 77 -4.59 10.04 -8.61
N LYS A 78 -5.42 9.81 -7.58
CA LYS A 78 -4.95 9.69 -6.19
C LYS A 78 -3.96 8.54 -6.02
N ILE A 79 -4.35 7.33 -6.40
CA ILE A 79 -3.51 6.14 -6.26
C ILE A 79 -2.25 6.23 -7.15
N THR A 80 -2.31 6.93 -8.28
CA THR A 80 -1.13 7.17 -9.11
C THR A 80 -0.09 8.03 -8.39
N ILE A 81 -0.51 9.07 -7.64
CA ILE A 81 0.40 9.84 -6.79
C ILE A 81 0.90 9.01 -5.61
N ASP A 82 0.05 8.18 -4.99
CA ASP A 82 0.49 7.26 -3.94
C ASP A 82 1.56 6.28 -4.45
N SER A 83 1.42 5.80 -5.68
CA SER A 83 2.46 4.99 -6.32
C SER A 83 3.74 5.79 -6.57
N ALA A 84 3.62 7.05 -7.00
CA ALA A 84 4.76 7.92 -7.26
C ALA A 84 5.57 8.27 -6.00
N THR A 85 4.90 8.39 -4.85
CA THR A 85 5.50 8.60 -3.52
C THR A 85 5.88 7.30 -2.80
N MET A 86 5.51 6.14 -3.35
CA MET A 86 5.54 4.82 -2.71
C MET A 86 4.66 4.71 -1.45
N MET A 87 3.80 5.70 -1.16
CA MET A 87 2.83 5.61 -0.07
C MET A 87 1.82 4.49 -0.31
N ASN A 88 1.46 4.20 -1.57
CA ASN A 88 0.58 3.06 -1.86
C ASN A 88 1.13 1.78 -1.21
N LYS A 89 2.42 1.52 -1.39
CA LYS A 89 3.06 0.35 -0.79
C LYS A 89 3.12 0.42 0.73
N GLY A 90 3.28 1.62 1.29
CA GLY A 90 3.17 1.85 2.73
C GLY A 90 1.77 1.55 3.29
N LEU A 91 0.71 1.98 2.59
CA LEU A 91 -0.67 1.66 2.97
C LEU A 91 -0.95 0.16 2.88
N GLU A 92 -0.44 -0.51 1.86
CA GLU A 92 -0.56 -1.95 1.70
C GLU A 92 0.14 -2.73 2.83
N VAL A 93 1.27 -2.25 3.37
CA VAL A 93 1.90 -2.82 4.57
C VAL A 93 0.93 -2.77 5.76
N ILE A 94 0.27 -1.62 5.96
CA ILE A 94 -0.72 -1.45 7.03
C ILE A 94 -1.92 -2.39 6.82
N GLU A 95 -2.43 -2.50 5.60
CA GLU A 95 -3.54 -3.38 5.26
C GLU A 95 -3.19 -4.86 5.47
N ALA A 96 -2.00 -5.28 5.03
CA ALA A 96 -1.52 -6.65 5.17
C ALA A 96 -1.43 -7.08 6.65
N ARG A 97 -1.02 -6.18 7.55
CA ARG A 97 -1.02 -6.41 9.00
C ARG A 97 -2.39 -6.86 9.48
N TRP A 98 -3.44 -6.16 9.05
CA TRP A 98 -4.81 -6.41 9.49
C TRP A 98 -5.46 -7.60 8.76
N LEU A 99 -5.24 -7.73 7.45
CA LEU A 99 -5.83 -8.81 6.64
C LEU A 99 -5.29 -10.18 7.01
N PHE A 100 -4.00 -10.28 7.32
CA PHE A 100 -3.32 -11.57 7.55
C PHE A 100 -2.87 -11.77 9.00
N ASN A 101 -3.14 -10.79 9.87
CA ASN A 101 -2.76 -10.83 11.29
C ASN A 101 -1.27 -11.14 11.50
N LEU A 102 -0.40 -10.45 10.77
CA LEU A 102 1.06 -10.58 10.82
C LEU A 102 1.68 -9.46 11.64
N GLU A 103 2.85 -9.69 12.20
CA GLU A 103 3.63 -8.64 12.85
C GLU A 103 4.31 -7.74 11.80
N VAL A 104 4.64 -6.50 12.19
CA VAL A 104 5.23 -5.50 11.26
C VAL A 104 6.52 -6.01 10.62
N ASN A 105 7.36 -6.70 11.38
CA ASN A 105 8.62 -7.28 10.92
C ASN A 105 8.46 -8.52 10.03
N GLN A 106 7.24 -9.01 9.86
CA GLN A 106 6.91 -10.10 8.92
C GLN A 106 6.40 -9.58 7.58
N ILE A 107 6.35 -8.26 7.37
CA ILE A 107 5.84 -7.65 6.14
C ILE A 107 6.98 -6.87 5.50
N ASP A 108 7.42 -7.28 4.33
CA ASP A 108 8.50 -6.63 3.59
C ASP A 108 8.03 -6.13 2.23
N ILE A 109 8.81 -5.21 1.65
CA ILE A 109 8.56 -4.64 0.32
C ILE A 109 9.76 -4.98 -0.57
N LEU A 110 9.48 -5.45 -1.77
CA LEU A 110 10.47 -5.70 -2.82
C LEU A 110 10.04 -5.00 -4.11
N ILE A 111 10.95 -4.26 -4.72
CA ILE A 111 10.67 -3.60 -5.99
C ILE A 111 10.79 -4.62 -7.12
N HIS A 112 9.75 -4.73 -7.92
CA HIS A 112 9.64 -5.58 -9.10
C HIS A 112 9.08 -4.78 -10.27
N PRO A 113 9.94 -4.16 -11.09
CA PRO A 113 9.53 -3.18 -12.09
C PRO A 113 8.52 -3.72 -13.12
N GLN A 114 8.57 -5.01 -13.43
CA GLN A 114 7.68 -5.62 -14.42
C GLN A 114 6.26 -5.87 -13.90
N SER A 115 6.04 -5.84 -12.57
CA SER A 115 4.75 -6.10 -11.92
C SER A 115 4.08 -7.41 -12.34
N ILE A 116 4.86 -8.44 -12.63
CA ILE A 116 4.38 -9.79 -13.01
C ILE A 116 4.14 -10.65 -11.78
N ILE A 117 5.05 -10.58 -10.79
CA ILE A 117 4.82 -11.15 -9.47
C ILE A 117 4.08 -10.09 -8.66
N HIS A 118 2.85 -10.44 -8.23
CA HIS A 118 2.02 -9.50 -7.48
C HIS A 118 2.29 -9.49 -5.98
N SER A 119 2.74 -10.61 -5.40
CA SER A 119 3.34 -10.72 -4.06
C SER A 119 3.81 -12.13 -3.81
N MET A 120 4.52 -12.32 -2.69
CA MET A 120 5.09 -13.61 -2.31
C MET A 120 4.90 -13.88 -0.82
N VAL A 121 4.88 -15.17 -0.47
CA VAL A 121 4.87 -15.67 0.91
C VAL A 121 6.09 -16.55 1.11
N GLU A 122 6.97 -16.17 2.03
CA GLU A 122 8.10 -17.00 2.49
C GLU A 122 7.68 -17.78 3.73
N PHE A 123 7.86 -19.09 3.70
CA PHE A 123 7.56 -20.00 4.81
C PHE A 123 8.80 -20.23 5.70
N LYS A 124 8.60 -20.83 6.87
CA LYS A 124 9.67 -21.12 7.84
C LYS A 124 10.74 -22.07 7.32
N ASP A 125 10.40 -22.93 6.37
CA ASP A 125 11.34 -23.83 5.67
C ASP A 125 12.13 -23.12 4.57
N ARG A 126 11.94 -21.79 4.40
CA ARG A 126 12.55 -20.92 3.39
C ARG A 126 12.01 -21.10 1.98
N SER A 127 11.01 -21.94 1.76
CA SER A 127 10.32 -21.97 0.48
C SER A 127 9.51 -20.68 0.27
N ILE A 128 9.34 -20.30 -1.00
CA ILE A 128 8.56 -19.11 -1.37
C ILE A 128 7.47 -19.52 -2.36
N LYS A 129 6.23 -19.11 -2.07
CA LYS A 129 5.14 -19.12 -3.02
C LYS A 129 4.92 -17.72 -3.57
N ALA A 130 4.63 -17.62 -4.86
CA ALA A 130 4.35 -16.36 -5.54
C ALA A 130 3.12 -16.52 -6.45
N GLN A 131 2.28 -15.50 -6.51
CA GLN A 131 1.22 -15.42 -7.51
C GLN A 131 1.71 -14.53 -8.65
N LEU A 132 1.60 -15.03 -9.87
CA LEU A 132 2.02 -14.34 -11.08
C LEU A 132 0.80 -14.09 -11.99
N GLY A 133 0.79 -12.95 -12.65
CA GLY A 133 -0.24 -12.56 -13.61
C GLY A 133 0.18 -11.33 -14.41
N ILE A 134 -0.57 -11.03 -15.46
CA ILE A 134 -0.48 -9.71 -16.08
C ILE A 134 -1.02 -8.65 -15.10
N PRO A 135 -0.58 -7.39 -15.17
CA PRO A 135 -1.09 -6.31 -14.32
C PRO A 135 -2.50 -5.89 -14.75
N ASP A 136 -3.51 -6.68 -14.36
CA ASP A 136 -4.92 -6.44 -14.64
C ASP A 136 -5.79 -6.75 -13.41
N MET A 137 -6.54 -5.76 -12.94
CA MET A 137 -7.43 -5.88 -11.78
C MET A 137 -8.59 -6.86 -11.99
N LYS A 138 -8.89 -7.26 -13.22
CA LYS A 138 -9.92 -8.29 -13.48
C LYS A 138 -9.58 -9.61 -12.80
N ILE A 139 -8.29 -9.96 -12.71
CA ILE A 139 -7.84 -11.23 -12.09
C ILE A 139 -8.20 -11.29 -10.61
N PRO A 140 -7.76 -10.36 -9.73
CA PRO A 140 -8.08 -10.40 -8.31
C PRO A 140 -9.57 -10.17 -8.05
N ILE A 141 -10.25 -9.32 -8.81
CA ILE A 141 -11.70 -9.10 -8.68
C ILE A 141 -12.46 -10.38 -9.00
N GLN A 142 -12.16 -11.04 -10.11
CA GLN A 142 -12.81 -12.30 -10.48
C GLN A 142 -12.58 -13.36 -9.40
N TYR A 143 -11.34 -13.51 -8.92
CA TYR A 143 -11.03 -14.51 -7.90
C TYR A 143 -11.81 -14.25 -6.61
N ALA A 144 -11.89 -13.00 -6.14
CA ALA A 144 -12.66 -12.66 -4.95
C ALA A 144 -14.16 -13.02 -5.07
N ILE A 145 -14.74 -12.84 -6.26
CA ILE A 145 -16.16 -13.14 -6.53
C ILE A 145 -16.40 -14.65 -6.69
N THR A 146 -15.45 -15.39 -7.27
CA THR A 146 -15.66 -16.80 -7.65
C THR A 146 -15.03 -17.80 -6.69
N TYR A 147 -14.30 -17.31 -5.68
CA TYR A 147 -13.63 -18.16 -4.69
C TYR A 147 -14.55 -19.28 -4.16
N PRO A 148 -14.07 -20.54 -4.05
CA PRO A 148 -12.68 -20.98 -4.21
C PRO A 148 -12.30 -21.43 -5.65
N ARG A 149 -13.06 -21.07 -6.65
CA ARG A 149 -12.86 -21.54 -8.04
C ARG A 149 -12.13 -20.47 -8.86
N HIS A 150 -11.24 -20.92 -9.75
CA HIS A 150 -10.74 -20.09 -10.84
C HIS A 150 -11.73 -20.17 -12.02
N ALA A 151 -12.44 -19.09 -12.29
CA ALA A 151 -13.38 -19.03 -13.40
C ALA A 151 -12.65 -18.85 -14.75
N LEU A 152 -13.28 -19.28 -15.82
CA LEU A 152 -12.75 -19.09 -17.18
C LEU A 152 -12.61 -17.58 -17.46
N ALA A 153 -11.50 -17.23 -18.08
CA ALA A 153 -11.17 -15.87 -18.49
C ALA A 153 -10.66 -15.85 -19.94
N GLU A 154 -11.06 -14.82 -20.68
CA GLU A 154 -10.69 -14.64 -22.09
C GLU A 154 -9.66 -13.52 -22.31
N TRP A 155 -9.16 -12.90 -21.21
CA TRP A 155 -8.14 -11.87 -21.30
C TRP A 155 -6.74 -12.43 -21.56
N GLU A 156 -5.80 -11.52 -21.79
CA GLU A 156 -4.43 -11.86 -22.19
C GLU A 156 -3.77 -12.84 -21.20
N LYS A 157 -3.02 -13.79 -21.75
CA LYS A 157 -2.25 -14.78 -20.98
C LYS A 157 -0.87 -14.25 -20.68
N LEU A 158 -0.39 -14.55 -19.49
CA LEU A 158 1.01 -14.35 -19.15
C LEU A 158 1.90 -15.33 -19.92
N ASP A 159 2.83 -14.79 -20.70
CA ASP A 159 3.84 -15.57 -21.46
C ASP A 159 5.23 -15.32 -20.85
N LEU A 160 5.64 -16.21 -19.96
CA LEU A 160 6.93 -16.10 -19.28
C LEU A 160 8.12 -16.24 -20.22
N ALA A 161 8.01 -17.00 -21.31
CA ALA A 161 9.07 -17.14 -22.30
C ALA A 161 9.30 -15.83 -23.05
N LYS A 162 8.22 -15.10 -23.36
CA LYS A 162 8.31 -13.77 -23.98
C LYS A 162 8.84 -12.71 -23.04
N ILE A 163 8.53 -12.78 -21.76
CA ILE A 163 9.03 -11.86 -20.73
C ILE A 163 10.53 -12.07 -20.49
N GLY A 164 10.97 -13.31 -20.44
CA GLY A 164 12.37 -13.70 -20.31
C GLY A 164 12.95 -13.52 -18.91
N ASN A 165 13.04 -12.28 -18.42
CA ASN A 165 13.66 -11.96 -17.14
C ASN A 165 12.72 -11.23 -16.21
N LEU A 166 12.76 -11.61 -14.92
CA LEU A 166 12.14 -10.89 -13.81
C LEU A 166 13.26 -10.29 -12.96
N THR A 167 13.15 -9.01 -12.64
CA THR A 167 14.17 -8.27 -11.88
C THR A 167 13.61 -7.75 -10.56
N PHE A 168 14.48 -7.66 -9.56
CA PHE A 168 14.15 -7.22 -8.22
C PHE A 168 15.18 -6.22 -7.71
N GLU A 169 14.72 -5.24 -6.94
CA GLU A 169 15.53 -4.22 -6.30
C GLU A 169 15.05 -4.04 -4.85
N GLU A 170 15.97 -3.62 -3.99
CA GLU A 170 15.63 -3.23 -2.61
C GLU A 170 14.77 -1.96 -2.61
N LYS A 171 13.92 -1.82 -1.58
CA LYS A 171 13.21 -0.55 -1.34
C LYS A 171 14.17 0.55 -0.94
N ASP A 172 13.99 1.74 -1.49
CA ASP A 172 14.81 2.93 -1.20
C ASP A 172 14.00 3.90 -0.31
N VAL A 173 14.17 3.79 1.00
CA VAL A 173 13.43 4.62 1.98
C VAL A 173 13.95 6.06 2.04
N ASP A 174 15.21 6.30 1.69
CA ASP A 174 15.78 7.64 1.62
C ASP A 174 15.17 8.44 0.46
N ARG A 175 14.96 7.76 -0.66
CA ARG A 175 14.28 8.31 -1.83
C ARG A 175 12.77 8.48 -1.62
N PHE A 176 12.14 7.53 -0.92
CA PHE A 176 10.70 7.46 -0.72
C PHE A 176 10.35 7.38 0.78
N PRO A 177 10.44 8.51 1.51
CA PRO A 177 10.20 8.53 2.96
C PRO A 177 8.81 8.05 3.39
N CYS A 178 7.82 8.07 2.48
CA CYS A 178 6.47 7.60 2.76
C CYS A 178 6.43 6.11 3.17
N ILE A 179 7.38 5.30 2.70
CA ILE A 179 7.50 3.89 3.12
C ILE A 179 7.79 3.83 4.61
N ASP A 180 8.80 4.57 5.06
CA ASP A 180 9.23 4.56 6.46
C ASP A 180 8.16 5.15 7.38
N LEU A 181 7.50 6.25 6.98
CA LEU A 181 6.37 6.82 7.69
C LEU A 181 5.24 5.79 7.93
N ALA A 182 4.95 4.94 6.94
CA ALA A 182 3.95 3.90 7.09
C ALA A 182 4.37 2.81 8.10
N TYR A 183 5.62 2.33 8.04
CA TYR A 183 6.14 1.37 9.02
C TYR A 183 6.19 1.95 10.42
N GLN A 184 6.60 3.21 10.58
CA GLN A 184 6.63 3.90 11.86
C GLN A 184 5.21 4.03 12.42
N SER A 185 4.25 4.50 11.63
CA SER A 185 2.86 4.65 12.08
C SER A 185 2.24 3.31 12.49
N LEU A 186 2.53 2.25 11.74
CA LEU A 186 2.06 0.90 12.07
C LEU A 186 2.72 0.37 13.35
N SER A 187 3.99 0.66 13.57
CA SER A 187 4.73 0.27 14.80
C SER A 187 4.22 1.01 16.04
N VAL A 188 3.84 2.28 15.90
CA VAL A 188 3.20 3.07 16.95
C VAL A 188 1.80 2.52 17.26
N GLY A 189 1.06 2.10 16.24
CA GLY A 189 -0.27 1.50 16.38
C GLY A 189 -1.37 2.52 16.74
N GLY A 190 -2.46 2.01 17.35
CA GLY A 190 -3.60 2.85 17.74
C GLY A 190 -4.14 3.68 16.59
N SER A 191 -4.29 4.98 16.83
CA SER A 191 -4.79 5.95 15.84
C SER A 191 -3.74 6.43 14.83
N ALA A 192 -2.45 6.11 14.99
CA ALA A 192 -1.39 6.62 14.11
C ALA A 192 -1.59 6.25 12.63
N PRO A 193 -1.96 5.00 12.24
CA PRO A 193 -2.23 4.68 10.85
C PRO A 193 -3.44 5.42 10.25
N ALA A 194 -4.43 5.79 11.07
CA ALA A 194 -5.57 6.58 10.62
C ALA A 194 -5.14 8.01 10.27
N VAL A 195 -4.36 8.64 11.14
CA VAL A 195 -3.81 9.99 10.90
C VAL A 195 -2.92 10.00 9.67
N LEU A 196 -2.00 9.03 9.51
CA LEU A 196 -1.16 8.91 8.32
C LEU A 196 -2.00 8.85 7.04
N ASN A 197 -3.03 8.00 7.01
CA ASN A 197 -3.88 7.82 5.83
C ASN A 197 -4.63 9.12 5.49
N VAL A 198 -5.25 9.79 6.46
CA VAL A 198 -5.97 11.05 6.24
C VAL A 198 -5.03 12.18 5.84
N ALA A 199 -3.85 12.25 6.46
CA ALA A 199 -2.82 13.23 6.09
C ALA A 199 -2.34 13.02 4.65
N ASN A 200 -2.10 11.77 4.26
CA ASN A 200 -1.73 11.44 2.89
C ASN A 200 -2.82 11.86 1.90
N ASP A 201 -4.08 11.51 2.15
CA ASP A 201 -5.19 11.88 1.27
C ASP A 201 -5.22 13.39 1.02
N ASN A 202 -5.18 14.20 2.08
CA ASN A 202 -5.28 15.65 1.96
C ASN A 202 -4.02 16.28 1.32
N ALA A 203 -2.82 15.77 1.61
CA ALA A 203 -1.59 16.22 0.97
C ALA A 203 -1.58 15.88 -0.53
N VAL A 204 -1.98 14.67 -0.91
CA VAL A 204 -2.09 14.24 -2.31
C VAL A 204 -3.11 15.10 -3.08
N TYR A 205 -4.30 15.34 -2.52
CA TYR A 205 -5.28 16.23 -3.17
C TYR A 205 -4.78 17.67 -3.27
N SER A 206 -4.01 18.16 -2.29
CA SER A 206 -3.38 19.49 -2.36
C SER A 206 -2.34 19.56 -3.48
N PHE A 207 -1.53 18.52 -3.69
CA PHE A 207 -0.63 18.40 -4.82
C PHE A 207 -1.37 18.32 -6.16
N LEU A 208 -2.42 17.51 -6.26
CA LEU A 208 -3.26 17.41 -7.47
C LEU A 208 -3.88 18.75 -7.85
N ASN A 209 -4.19 19.60 -6.86
CA ASN A 209 -4.70 20.95 -7.03
C ASN A 209 -3.59 22.00 -7.14
N LYS A 210 -2.31 21.61 -7.26
CA LYS A 210 -1.13 22.47 -7.44
C LYS A 210 -0.92 23.48 -6.31
N ARG A 211 -1.34 23.13 -5.08
CA ARG A 211 -1.17 23.99 -3.89
C ARG A 211 0.18 23.75 -3.20
N ILE A 212 0.77 22.57 -3.38
CA ILE A 212 2.05 22.16 -2.80
C ILE A 212 2.91 21.46 -3.86
N LYS A 213 4.21 21.31 -3.61
CA LYS A 213 5.13 20.52 -4.43
C LYS A 213 5.05 19.04 -4.09
N PHE A 214 5.57 18.20 -4.99
CA PHE A 214 5.66 16.75 -4.76
C PHE A 214 6.44 16.40 -3.48
N THR A 215 7.53 17.11 -3.23
CA THR A 215 8.39 16.93 -2.05
C THR A 215 7.75 17.36 -0.73
N ASP A 216 6.68 18.14 -0.76
CA ASP A 216 6.00 18.60 0.44
C ASP A 216 5.06 17.51 0.99
N ILE A 217 4.64 16.55 0.15
CA ILE A 217 3.72 15.48 0.54
C ILE A 217 4.24 14.72 1.78
N PRO A 218 5.42 14.07 1.76
CA PRO A 218 5.92 13.34 2.93
C PRO A 218 6.15 14.25 4.13
N ILE A 219 6.57 15.49 3.93
CA ILE A 219 6.83 16.45 5.02
C ILE A 219 5.55 16.81 5.77
N ILE A 220 4.46 17.05 5.06
CA ILE A 220 3.16 17.38 5.66
C ILE A 220 2.60 16.16 6.41
N ILE A 221 2.73 14.95 5.83
CA ILE A 221 2.30 13.71 6.48
C ILE A 221 3.07 13.51 7.80
N GLU A 222 4.39 13.63 7.76
CA GLU A 222 5.24 13.50 8.95
C GLU A 222 4.85 14.51 10.05
N LYS A 223 4.63 15.77 9.70
CA LYS A 223 4.17 16.80 10.64
C LYS A 223 2.84 16.43 11.29
N ALA A 224 1.88 15.93 10.52
CA ALA A 224 0.58 15.52 11.06
C ALA A 224 0.73 14.32 12.01
N CYS A 225 1.53 13.31 11.64
CA CYS A 225 1.81 12.16 12.49
C CYS A 225 2.49 12.56 13.80
N ASN A 226 3.42 13.52 13.78
CA ASN A 226 4.13 13.99 14.96
C ASN A 226 3.29 14.90 15.88
N ALA A 227 2.32 15.61 15.32
CA ALA A 227 1.49 16.56 16.07
C ALA A 227 0.27 15.93 16.75
N HIS A 228 -0.17 14.73 16.31
CA HIS A 228 -1.39 14.15 16.84
C HIS A 228 -1.18 13.51 18.22
N LYS A 229 -2.25 13.48 19.03
CA LYS A 229 -2.27 12.74 20.30
C LYS A 229 -2.72 11.31 20.06
N LEU A 230 -1.85 10.35 20.37
CA LEU A 230 -2.14 8.93 20.18
C LEU A 230 -3.32 8.47 21.03
N VAL A 231 -4.29 7.80 20.39
CA VAL A 231 -5.36 7.04 21.03
C VAL A 231 -5.09 5.56 20.77
N ASN A 232 -4.86 4.77 21.82
CA ASN A 232 -4.39 3.39 21.69
C ASN A 232 -5.43 2.44 21.08
N ASN A 233 -6.69 2.55 21.48
CA ASN A 233 -7.79 1.71 20.96
C ASN A 233 -8.96 2.61 20.54
N PRO A 234 -8.82 3.34 19.44
CA PRO A 234 -9.81 4.34 19.05
C PRO A 234 -11.17 3.69 18.70
N SER A 235 -12.25 4.28 19.22
CA SER A 235 -13.61 3.99 18.75
C SER A 235 -13.83 4.54 17.35
N LEU A 236 -14.96 4.18 16.73
CA LEU A 236 -15.31 4.74 15.43
C LEU A 236 -15.50 6.26 15.49
N GLU A 237 -16.16 6.74 16.56
CA GLU A 237 -16.39 8.16 16.80
C GLU A 237 -15.05 8.93 16.92
N GLU A 238 -14.10 8.40 17.70
CA GLU A 238 -12.76 8.99 17.85
C GLU A 238 -11.99 9.00 16.54
N LEU A 239 -12.13 7.96 15.70
CA LEU A 239 -11.52 7.96 14.36
C LEU A 239 -12.13 9.02 13.44
N LEU A 240 -13.44 9.25 13.51
CA LEU A 240 -14.10 10.31 12.74
C LEU A 240 -13.68 11.72 13.21
N GLU A 241 -13.54 11.93 14.52
CA GLU A 241 -13.01 13.19 15.07
C GLU A 241 -11.54 13.41 14.63
N LEU A 242 -10.71 12.36 14.65
CA LEU A 242 -9.33 12.42 14.17
C LEU A 242 -9.25 12.71 12.67
N GLU A 243 -10.18 12.19 11.87
CA GLU A 243 -10.25 12.53 10.44
C GLU A 243 -10.43 14.03 10.24
N LEU A 244 -11.36 14.65 10.96
CA LEU A 244 -11.63 16.09 10.89
C LEU A 244 -10.41 16.89 11.34
N TRP A 245 -9.86 16.55 12.53
CA TRP A 245 -8.65 17.20 13.05
C TRP A 245 -7.47 17.11 12.07
N THR A 246 -7.21 15.91 11.51
CA THR A 246 -6.09 15.69 10.60
C THR A 246 -6.26 16.51 9.32
N ARG A 247 -7.46 16.55 8.76
CA ARG A 247 -7.78 17.38 7.60
C ARG A 247 -7.49 18.85 7.85
N ASP A 248 -7.99 19.39 8.96
CA ASP A 248 -7.79 20.79 9.32
C ASP A 248 -6.30 21.10 9.55
N PHE A 249 -5.58 20.17 10.21
CA PHE A 249 -4.14 20.30 10.43
C PHE A 249 -3.38 20.39 9.10
N VAL A 250 -3.64 19.43 8.18
CA VAL A 250 -2.98 19.38 6.87
C VAL A 250 -3.30 20.63 6.05
N MET A 251 -4.55 21.09 6.03
CA MET A 251 -4.94 22.29 5.30
C MET A 251 -4.21 23.53 5.84
N ASN A 252 -4.06 23.64 7.15
CA ASN A 252 -3.27 24.71 7.77
C ASN A 252 -1.76 24.66 7.42
N GLU A 253 -1.18 23.45 7.27
CA GLU A 253 0.21 23.31 6.82
C GLU A 253 0.35 23.64 5.33
N VAL A 254 -0.61 23.25 4.50
CA VAL A 254 -0.66 23.60 3.07
C VAL A 254 -0.72 25.12 2.85
N ASP A 255 -1.47 25.86 3.69
CA ASP A 255 -1.59 27.32 3.59
C ASP A 255 -0.30 28.08 4.00
N LYS A 256 0.65 27.40 4.65
CA LYS A 256 1.96 27.96 5.02
C LYS A 256 3.06 27.70 3.98
N THR A 257 2.79 26.79 3.00
CA THR A 257 3.74 26.38 1.96
C THR A 257 3.67 27.29 0.76
#